data_f0100585b78e12afb5188e95b1103c56
#
_entry.id   f0100585b78e12afb5188e95b1103c56
#
_cell.length_a   1.000
_cell.length_b   1.000
_cell.length_c   1.000
_cell.angle_alpha   90.00
_cell.angle_beta   90.00
_cell.angle_gamma   90.00
#
_symmetry.space_group_name_H-M   'P 1'
#
loop_
_entity.id
_entity.type
_entity.pdbx_description
1 polymer ?
#
loop_
_entity_poly.entity_id
_entity_poly.type
_entity_poly.pdbx_seq_one_letter_code
_entity_poly.pdbx_strand_id
1 'polypeptide(L)'
;MPSSSLGYAKFKTEIIDTGIGMSEGFIPTLFDSIARETTKDTGNIMGTGLGMPIVKKLLDMMNGTIDVKSELGKGSCFAITIEHQIIDEDIKTSNDNVLESDQSLEGKSILLAEDNELNAEIAQVILEGCGISVDWVNDGIECVGKVIQKPSNTYDLILMDIQMPIMDGYMATKKVRELPDKNKANIPIIVMAANAFEEDKRTALEAGMNGHISKPMDVDKLKHEITFVLLKKAKKLE
;
A
#
# COMPACT_ATOMS: atom_id res chain seq x y z
N MET A 1 -14.95 11.08 -20.70
CA MET A 1 -15.12 12.22 -21.63
C MET A 1 -13.86 12.31 -22.49
N PRO A 2 -13.92 12.60 -23.79
CA PRO A 2 -12.71 12.75 -24.59
C PRO A 2 -11.88 13.92 -24.06
N SER A 3 -10.57 13.74 -24.01
CA SER A 3 -9.60 14.76 -23.64
C SER A 3 -9.39 15.76 -24.77
N SER A 4 -8.97 16.97 -24.45
CA SER A 4 -8.59 18.00 -25.43
C SER A 4 -7.23 17.74 -26.06
N SER A 5 -6.44 16.80 -25.51
CA SER A 5 -5.08 16.48 -25.96
C SER A 5 -5.00 15.03 -26.48
N LEU A 6 -4.31 14.83 -27.61
CA LEU A 6 -4.06 13.49 -28.15
C LEU A 6 -3.23 12.68 -27.15
N GLY A 7 -3.71 11.48 -26.79
CA GLY A 7 -3.00 10.60 -25.84
C GLY A 7 -3.33 10.86 -24.37
N TYR A 8 -4.38 11.62 -24.05
CA TYR A 8 -4.84 11.83 -22.67
C TYR A 8 -6.32 11.46 -22.53
N ALA A 9 -6.70 10.96 -21.35
CA ALA A 9 -8.08 10.72 -20.97
C ALA A 9 -8.43 11.44 -19.66
N LYS A 10 -9.68 11.93 -19.59
CA LYS A 10 -10.24 12.51 -18.36
C LYS A 10 -10.98 11.43 -17.60
N PHE A 11 -10.53 11.20 -16.37
CA PHE A 11 -11.18 10.30 -15.42
C PHE A 11 -11.98 11.13 -14.42
N LYS A 12 -13.24 10.76 -14.24
CA LYS A 12 -14.11 11.32 -13.22
C LYS A 12 -14.40 10.27 -12.17
N THR A 13 -14.04 10.55 -10.92
CA THR A 13 -14.30 9.70 -9.75
C THR A 13 -15.31 10.41 -8.87
N GLU A 14 -16.38 9.73 -8.47
CA GLU A 14 -17.38 10.26 -7.55
C GLU A 14 -17.31 9.47 -6.22
N ILE A 15 -17.18 10.20 -5.13
CA ILE A 15 -17.19 9.66 -3.76
C ILE A 15 -18.47 10.18 -3.10
N ILE A 16 -19.34 9.26 -2.72
CA ILE A 16 -20.67 9.58 -2.17
C ILE A 16 -20.78 9.01 -0.77
N ASP A 17 -21.17 9.83 0.19
CA ASP A 17 -21.50 9.42 1.54
C ASP A 17 -22.95 9.77 1.89
N THR A 18 -23.49 9.11 2.91
CA THR A 18 -24.83 9.34 3.49
C THR A 18 -24.70 9.94 4.89
N GLY A 19 -23.65 10.69 5.14
CA GLY A 19 -23.36 11.34 6.43
C GLY A 19 -24.25 12.55 6.73
N ILE A 20 -23.79 13.36 7.66
CA ILE A 20 -24.53 14.58 8.08
C ILE A 20 -24.67 15.64 6.99
N GLY A 21 -23.88 15.55 5.92
CA GLY A 21 -23.82 16.57 4.88
C GLY A 21 -23.26 17.89 5.40
N MET A 22 -23.32 18.92 4.54
CA MET A 22 -22.82 20.28 4.80
C MET A 22 -23.88 21.32 4.42
N SER A 23 -23.88 22.47 5.11
CA SER A 23 -24.72 23.58 4.74
C SER A 23 -24.26 24.24 3.43
N GLU A 24 -25.18 24.81 2.68
CA GLU A 24 -24.89 25.52 1.43
C GLU A 24 -23.87 26.66 1.62
N GLY A 25 -23.94 27.31 2.80
CA GLY A 25 -23.01 28.40 3.15
C GLY A 25 -21.59 27.93 3.47
N PHE A 26 -21.40 26.66 3.85
CA PHE A 26 -20.07 26.12 4.19
C PHE A 26 -19.31 25.62 2.96
N ILE A 27 -20.00 25.12 1.95
CA ILE A 27 -19.38 24.53 0.76
C ILE A 27 -18.33 25.44 0.10
N PRO A 28 -18.57 26.75 -0.07
CA PRO A 28 -17.57 27.65 -0.67
C PRO A 28 -16.26 27.78 0.12
N THR A 29 -16.32 27.59 1.45
CA THR A 29 -15.18 27.74 2.35
C THR A 29 -14.51 26.40 2.69
N LEU A 30 -15.03 25.28 2.18
CA LEU A 30 -14.58 23.93 2.49
C LEU A 30 -13.08 23.72 2.26
N PHE A 31 -12.52 24.40 1.29
CA PHE A 31 -11.11 24.29 0.90
C PHE A 31 -10.21 25.35 1.55
N ASP A 32 -10.76 26.24 2.37
CA ASP A 32 -9.99 27.23 3.10
C ASP A 32 -9.22 26.58 4.26
N SER A 33 -8.05 27.10 4.56
CA SER A 33 -7.23 26.59 5.68
C SER A 33 -7.99 26.73 6.98
N ILE A 34 -8.13 25.61 7.74
CA ILE A 34 -8.77 25.55 9.06
C ILE A 34 -10.30 25.73 8.99
N ALA A 35 -10.92 25.63 7.80
CA ALA A 35 -12.37 25.68 7.69
C ALA A 35 -13.03 24.52 8.45
N ARG A 36 -14.01 24.85 9.31
CA ARG A 36 -14.82 23.87 10.05
C ARG A 36 -16.27 24.35 10.12
N GLU A 37 -17.18 23.47 9.84
CA GLU A 37 -18.57 23.69 10.12
C GLU A 37 -18.89 23.27 11.55
N THR A 38 -19.20 24.23 12.41
CA THR A 38 -19.66 23.98 13.79
C THR A 38 -21.19 23.91 13.80
N THR A 39 -21.72 22.70 13.77
CA THR A 39 -23.15 22.46 14.05
C THR A 39 -23.35 22.00 15.49
N LYS A 40 -24.55 22.23 16.06
CA LYS A 40 -24.84 21.82 17.43
C LYS A 40 -24.72 20.31 17.69
N ASP A 41 -24.74 19.50 16.65
CA ASP A 41 -24.66 18.04 16.69
C ASP A 41 -23.22 17.49 16.50
N THR A 42 -22.24 18.34 16.13
CA THR A 42 -20.84 17.93 15.91
C THR A 42 -19.97 18.08 17.17
N GLY A 43 -20.56 17.95 18.36
CA GLY A 43 -19.82 17.98 19.62
C GLY A 43 -18.66 16.99 19.62
N ASN A 44 -17.41 17.50 19.56
CA ASN A 44 -16.15 16.78 19.74
C ASN A 44 -15.63 15.86 18.59
N ILE A 45 -16.01 16.06 17.33
CA ILE A 45 -15.24 15.44 16.26
C ILE A 45 -13.92 16.22 16.09
N MET A 46 -12.85 15.64 16.62
CA MET A 46 -11.50 16.23 16.59
C MET A 46 -10.90 16.03 15.21
N GLY A 47 -11.00 17.02 14.32
CA GLY A 47 -10.29 17.07 13.05
C GLY A 47 -9.43 18.34 12.95
N THR A 48 -8.31 18.32 12.26
CA THR A 48 -7.40 19.47 12.10
C THR A 48 -7.93 20.55 11.15
N GLY A 49 -8.96 20.24 10.34
CA GLY A 49 -9.47 21.13 9.27
C GLY A 49 -8.48 21.31 8.10
N LEU A 50 -7.44 20.48 8.03
CA LEU A 50 -6.40 20.57 6.99
C LEU A 50 -6.62 19.61 5.80
N GLY A 51 -7.49 18.61 5.94
CA GLY A 51 -7.66 17.56 4.93
C GLY A 51 -8.11 18.10 3.56
N MET A 52 -9.19 18.88 3.53
CA MET A 52 -9.73 19.40 2.27
C MET A 52 -8.85 20.43 1.56
N PRO A 53 -8.19 21.37 2.27
CA PRO A 53 -7.15 22.23 1.69
C PRO A 53 -6.00 21.44 1.05
N ILE A 54 -5.54 20.34 1.69
CA ILE A 54 -4.49 19.47 1.15
C ILE A 54 -4.98 18.77 -0.13
N VAL A 55 -6.19 18.20 -0.12
CA VAL A 55 -6.79 17.58 -1.30
C VAL A 55 -6.88 18.56 -2.47
N LYS A 56 -7.35 19.80 -2.21
CA LYS A 56 -7.42 20.84 -3.24
C LYS A 56 -6.04 21.15 -3.83
N LYS A 57 -5.03 21.33 -2.98
CA LYS A 57 -3.66 21.62 -3.42
C LYS A 57 -3.06 20.48 -4.25
N LEU A 58 -3.29 19.22 -3.86
CA LEU A 58 -2.83 18.06 -4.63
C LEU A 58 -3.51 18.00 -6.00
N LEU A 59 -4.82 18.24 -6.05
CA LEU A 59 -5.57 18.26 -7.32
C LEU A 59 -5.08 19.39 -8.23
N ASP A 60 -4.81 20.58 -7.70
CA ASP A 60 -4.26 21.69 -8.47
C ASP A 60 -2.87 21.35 -9.05
N MET A 61 -2.02 20.64 -8.28
CA MET A 61 -0.73 20.15 -8.77
C MET A 61 -0.86 19.11 -9.89
N MET A 62 -1.97 18.36 -9.90
CA MET A 62 -2.30 17.35 -10.93
C MET A 62 -3.14 17.92 -12.08
N ASN A 63 -3.34 19.24 -12.13
CA ASN A 63 -4.28 19.90 -13.05
C ASN A 63 -5.71 19.30 -13.01
N GLY A 64 -6.10 18.79 -11.84
CA GLY A 64 -7.42 18.22 -11.60
C GLY A 64 -8.43 19.25 -11.08
N THR A 65 -9.69 18.87 -11.10
CA THR A 65 -10.78 19.66 -10.51
C THR A 65 -11.59 18.83 -9.53
N ILE A 66 -12.23 19.51 -8.58
CA ILE A 66 -13.15 18.90 -7.63
C ILE A 66 -14.44 19.73 -7.55
N ASP A 67 -15.56 19.06 -7.74
CA ASP A 67 -16.90 19.59 -7.56
C ASP A 67 -17.52 18.93 -6.32
N VAL A 68 -18.21 19.73 -5.49
CA VAL A 68 -18.83 19.24 -4.26
C VAL A 68 -20.33 19.54 -4.28
N LYS A 69 -21.14 18.53 -4.02
CA LYS A 69 -22.57 18.67 -3.76
C LYS A 69 -22.87 18.06 -2.41
N SER A 70 -23.50 18.82 -1.53
CA SER A 70 -23.87 18.34 -0.21
C SER A 70 -25.18 19.00 0.25
N GLU A 71 -25.92 18.25 1.05
CA GLU A 71 -27.15 18.74 1.68
C GLU A 71 -27.20 18.24 3.12
N LEU A 72 -27.47 19.14 4.04
CA LEU A 72 -27.50 18.82 5.47
C LEU A 72 -28.54 17.71 5.74
N GLY A 73 -28.10 16.65 6.43
CA GLY A 73 -28.90 15.46 6.73
C GLY A 73 -29.05 14.44 5.60
N LYS A 74 -28.40 14.67 4.43
CA LYS A 74 -28.47 13.74 3.30
C LYS A 74 -27.12 13.18 2.85
N GLY A 75 -26.01 13.81 3.29
CA GLY A 75 -24.67 13.40 2.93
C GLY A 75 -24.02 14.30 1.85
N SER A 76 -22.91 13.82 1.30
CA SER A 76 -22.11 14.59 0.35
C SER A 76 -21.71 13.74 -0.86
N CYS A 77 -21.45 14.41 -1.98
CA CYS A 77 -20.89 13.84 -3.20
C CYS A 77 -19.71 14.72 -3.64
N PHE A 78 -18.51 14.12 -3.68
CA PHE A 78 -17.28 14.74 -4.19
C PHE A 78 -16.99 14.17 -5.58
N ALA A 79 -16.97 15.00 -6.60
CA ALA A 79 -16.67 14.61 -7.98
C ALA A 79 -15.29 15.15 -8.38
N ILE A 80 -14.31 14.29 -8.47
CA ILE A 80 -12.93 14.60 -8.83
C ILE A 80 -12.72 14.28 -10.30
N THR A 81 -12.14 15.23 -11.06
CA THR A 81 -11.77 15.00 -12.46
C THR A 81 -10.28 15.25 -12.63
N ILE A 82 -9.56 14.25 -13.14
CA ILE A 82 -8.12 14.32 -13.42
C ILE A 82 -7.89 13.86 -14.87
N GLU A 83 -6.94 14.50 -15.55
CA GLU A 83 -6.49 14.11 -16.88
C GLU A 83 -5.20 13.28 -16.74
N HIS A 84 -5.23 12.06 -17.27
CA HIS A 84 -4.06 11.16 -17.30
C HIS A 84 -3.64 10.88 -18.74
N GLN A 85 -2.35 10.74 -18.94
CA GLN A 85 -1.80 10.25 -20.21
C GLN A 85 -2.24 8.79 -20.40
N ILE A 86 -2.78 8.51 -21.60
CA ILE A 86 -3.05 7.13 -22.00
C ILE A 86 -1.71 6.57 -22.48
N ILE A 87 -1.26 5.50 -21.84
CA ILE A 87 -0.14 4.71 -22.33
C ILE A 87 -0.77 3.61 -23.19
N ASP A 88 -0.55 3.65 -24.52
CA ASP A 88 -0.89 2.50 -25.36
C ASP A 88 -0.05 1.31 -24.91
N GLU A 89 -0.67 0.16 -24.64
CA GLU A 89 -0.02 -1.07 -24.18
C GLU A 89 1.04 -1.61 -25.17
N ASP A 90 1.17 -1.02 -26.35
CA ASP A 90 2.21 -1.38 -27.33
C ASP A 90 3.61 -0.83 -27.02
N ILE A 91 3.77 0.00 -25.97
CA ILE A 91 5.10 0.28 -25.42
C ILE A 91 5.48 -0.91 -24.53
N LYS A 92 5.87 -2.01 -25.17
CA LYS A 92 6.75 -3.00 -24.55
C LYS A 92 7.95 -2.22 -24.04
N THR A 93 7.93 -1.95 -22.73
CA THR A 93 9.12 -1.47 -22.02
C THR A 93 10.24 -2.45 -22.35
N SER A 94 11.18 -1.99 -23.17
CA SER A 94 12.37 -2.73 -23.62
C SER A 94 13.36 -2.88 -22.46
N ASN A 95 12.90 -3.46 -21.35
CA ASN A 95 13.72 -3.92 -20.23
C ASN A 95 13.11 -5.12 -19.49
N ASP A 96 12.01 -5.66 -19.98
CA ASP A 96 11.48 -6.92 -19.48
C ASP A 96 11.91 -8.06 -20.40
N ASN A 97 13.12 -8.57 -20.17
CA ASN A 97 13.30 -10.02 -20.20
C ASN A 97 12.46 -10.57 -19.05
N VAL A 98 11.14 -10.44 -19.16
CA VAL A 98 10.20 -11.21 -18.36
C VAL A 98 10.42 -12.65 -18.76
N LEU A 99 11.15 -13.34 -17.91
CA LEU A 99 11.08 -14.78 -17.85
C LEU A 99 9.60 -15.13 -17.74
N GLU A 100 9.00 -15.54 -18.87
CA GLU A 100 7.77 -16.31 -18.90
C GLU A 100 8.04 -17.63 -18.17
N SER A 101 8.10 -17.57 -16.84
CA SER A 101 7.87 -18.71 -16.00
C SER A 101 6.58 -18.37 -15.23
N ASP A 102 5.52 -18.94 -15.71
CA ASP A 102 4.25 -19.09 -15.02
C ASP A 102 4.47 -19.97 -13.77
N GLN A 103 5.34 -19.51 -12.86
CA GLN A 103 5.51 -20.16 -11.58
C GLN A 103 4.34 -19.71 -10.71
N SER A 104 3.36 -20.58 -10.65
CA SER A 104 2.22 -20.46 -9.75
C SER A 104 2.72 -20.16 -8.35
N LEU A 105 2.21 -19.07 -7.74
CA LEU A 105 2.40 -18.76 -6.33
C LEU A 105 1.55 -19.66 -5.43
N GLU A 106 0.75 -20.54 -6.04
CA GLU A 106 -0.14 -21.47 -5.37
C GLU A 106 0.64 -22.41 -4.43
N GLY A 107 0.13 -22.56 -3.22
CA GLY A 107 0.72 -23.41 -2.19
C GLY A 107 1.94 -22.80 -1.48
N LYS A 108 2.34 -21.56 -1.79
CA LYS A 108 3.34 -20.82 -1.03
C LYS A 108 2.81 -20.38 0.32
N SER A 109 3.70 -20.26 1.31
CA SER A 109 3.37 -19.81 2.65
C SER A 109 4.13 -18.53 2.98
N ILE A 110 3.40 -17.48 3.34
CA ILE A 110 3.95 -16.16 3.66
C ILE A 110 3.64 -15.79 5.11
N LEU A 111 4.63 -15.29 5.83
CA LEU A 111 4.46 -14.62 7.10
C LEU A 111 4.28 -13.12 6.84
N LEU A 112 3.13 -12.57 7.20
CA LEU A 112 2.80 -11.16 7.07
C LEU A 112 2.97 -10.47 8.43
N ALA A 113 3.85 -9.46 8.52
CA ALA A 113 3.99 -8.60 9.69
C ALA A 113 3.46 -7.20 9.35
N GLU A 114 2.34 -6.84 9.95
CA GLU A 114 1.60 -5.59 9.73
C GLU A 114 0.82 -5.25 11.00
N ASP A 115 0.98 -4.03 11.53
CA ASP A 115 0.34 -3.61 12.78
C ASP A 115 -1.09 -3.10 12.59
N ASN A 116 -1.44 -2.70 11.38
CA ASN A 116 -2.78 -2.22 11.05
C ASN A 116 -3.65 -3.38 10.53
N GLU A 117 -4.69 -3.74 11.30
CA GLU A 117 -5.59 -4.86 11.00
C GLU A 117 -6.25 -4.75 9.61
N LEU A 118 -6.67 -3.54 9.20
CA LEU A 118 -7.28 -3.31 7.89
C LEU A 118 -6.28 -3.54 6.75
N ASN A 119 -5.04 -3.06 6.91
CA ASN A 119 -3.98 -3.30 5.92
C ASN A 119 -3.65 -4.80 5.83
N ALA A 120 -3.59 -5.47 6.98
CA ALA A 120 -3.35 -6.91 7.04
C ALA A 120 -4.46 -7.69 6.34
N GLU A 121 -5.74 -7.36 6.60
CA GLU A 121 -6.90 -7.98 5.95
C GLU A 121 -6.85 -7.81 4.42
N ILE A 122 -6.55 -6.59 3.94
CA ILE A 122 -6.41 -6.32 2.50
C ILE A 122 -5.28 -7.17 1.90
N ALA A 123 -4.11 -7.23 2.56
CA ALA A 123 -2.98 -8.03 2.10
C ALA A 123 -3.33 -9.53 2.07
N GLN A 124 -4.00 -10.04 3.10
CA GLN A 124 -4.44 -11.43 3.15
C GLN A 124 -5.38 -11.78 2.00
N VAL A 125 -6.43 -10.98 1.77
CA VAL A 125 -7.37 -11.21 0.67
C VAL A 125 -6.66 -11.25 -0.69
N ILE A 126 -5.71 -10.34 -0.93
CA ILE A 126 -4.94 -10.31 -2.18
C ILE A 126 -4.07 -11.57 -2.32
N LEU A 127 -3.34 -11.95 -1.27
CA LEU A 127 -2.41 -13.09 -1.30
C LEU A 127 -3.16 -14.42 -1.38
N GLU A 128 -4.21 -14.60 -0.60
CA GLU A 128 -5.05 -15.79 -0.64
C GLU A 128 -5.76 -15.96 -1.99
N GLY A 129 -6.16 -14.84 -2.62
CA GLY A 129 -6.66 -14.83 -4.00
C GLY A 129 -5.64 -15.32 -5.04
N CYS A 130 -4.34 -15.35 -4.68
CA CYS A 130 -3.26 -15.93 -5.49
C CYS A 130 -2.91 -17.38 -5.10
N GLY A 131 -3.68 -18.02 -4.21
CA GLY A 131 -3.42 -19.37 -3.72
C GLY A 131 -2.31 -19.47 -2.67
N ILE A 132 -1.94 -18.35 -2.04
CA ILE A 132 -0.89 -18.25 -1.00
C ILE A 132 -1.53 -18.42 0.37
N SER A 133 -0.90 -19.23 1.24
CA SER A 133 -1.28 -19.31 2.66
C SER A 133 -0.61 -18.17 3.45
N VAL A 134 -1.37 -17.44 4.25
CA VAL A 134 -0.87 -16.28 5.02
C VAL A 134 -1.00 -16.55 6.51
N ASP A 135 0.10 -16.35 7.25
CA ASP A 135 0.13 -16.30 8.71
C ASP A 135 0.44 -14.85 9.12
N TRP A 136 -0.44 -14.22 9.89
CA TRP A 136 -0.33 -12.80 10.23
C TRP A 136 0.14 -12.60 11.66
N VAL A 137 0.93 -11.55 11.88
CA VAL A 137 1.42 -11.05 13.17
C VAL A 137 1.39 -9.52 13.21
N ASN A 138 1.26 -8.94 14.41
CA ASN A 138 1.03 -7.53 14.62
C ASN A 138 2.31 -6.68 14.78
N ASP A 139 3.45 -7.30 15.02
CA ASP A 139 4.71 -6.57 15.25
C ASP A 139 5.96 -7.42 14.93
N GLY A 140 7.10 -6.77 14.98
CA GLY A 140 8.38 -7.41 14.71
C GLY A 140 8.80 -8.47 15.74
N ILE A 141 8.35 -8.37 17.01
CA ILE A 141 8.64 -9.36 18.04
C ILE A 141 7.91 -10.66 17.73
N GLU A 142 6.61 -10.57 17.45
CA GLU A 142 5.80 -11.72 17.06
C GLU A 142 6.34 -12.37 15.79
N CYS A 143 6.75 -11.56 14.80
CA CYS A 143 7.33 -12.05 13.56
C CYS A 143 8.59 -12.90 13.83
N VAL A 144 9.57 -12.38 14.58
CA VAL A 144 10.77 -13.12 14.94
C VAL A 144 10.43 -14.36 15.76
N GLY A 145 9.49 -14.24 16.71
CA GLY A 145 9.00 -15.35 17.53
C GLY A 145 8.40 -16.49 16.69
N LYS A 146 7.55 -16.16 15.72
CA LYS A 146 6.97 -17.14 14.77
C LYS A 146 8.04 -17.86 13.96
N VAL A 147 9.01 -17.10 13.41
CA VAL A 147 10.12 -17.68 12.65
C VAL A 147 10.94 -18.65 13.52
N ILE A 148 11.18 -18.32 14.79
CA ILE A 148 11.92 -19.19 15.72
C ILE A 148 11.13 -20.46 16.05
N GLN A 149 9.85 -20.34 16.35
CA GLN A 149 9.01 -21.44 16.84
C GLN A 149 8.64 -22.45 15.75
N LYS A 150 8.41 -21.98 14.52
CA LYS A 150 8.01 -22.85 13.41
C LYS A 150 9.20 -23.65 12.87
N PRO A 151 8.99 -24.84 12.30
CA PRO A 151 10.05 -25.57 11.59
C PRO A 151 10.69 -24.73 10.48
N SER A 152 11.95 -25.06 10.15
CA SER A 152 12.62 -24.45 8.99
C SER A 152 11.83 -24.74 7.71
N ASN A 153 11.79 -23.78 6.80
CA ASN A 153 11.03 -23.85 5.55
C ASN A 153 9.51 -23.85 5.71
N THR A 154 8.96 -23.49 6.88
CA THR A 154 7.51 -23.27 7.03
C THR A 154 7.05 -22.07 6.17
N TYR A 155 7.85 -21.02 6.11
CA TYR A 155 7.56 -19.84 5.30
C TYR A 155 8.51 -19.74 4.11
N ASP A 156 7.96 -19.50 2.93
CA ASP A 156 8.72 -19.22 1.71
C ASP A 156 9.29 -17.79 1.71
N LEU A 157 8.54 -16.85 2.33
CA LEU A 157 8.82 -15.42 2.31
C LEU A 157 8.18 -14.72 3.53
N ILE A 158 8.74 -13.58 3.93
CA ILE A 158 8.15 -12.66 4.90
C ILE A 158 7.80 -11.34 4.19
N LEU A 159 6.55 -10.89 4.30
CA LEU A 159 6.17 -9.51 4.01
C LEU A 159 6.23 -8.71 5.32
N MET A 160 7.01 -7.63 5.33
CA MET A 160 7.37 -6.91 6.54
C MET A 160 7.03 -5.43 6.41
N ASP A 161 6.11 -4.94 7.22
CA ASP A 161 5.98 -3.48 7.38
C ASP A 161 7.20 -2.91 8.11
N ILE A 162 7.59 -1.70 7.76
CA ILE A 162 8.66 -0.97 8.45
C ILE A 162 8.15 -0.42 9.78
N GLN A 163 7.01 0.26 9.74
CA GLN A 163 6.50 1.04 10.87
C GLN A 163 5.56 0.19 11.73
N MET A 164 6.13 -0.56 12.65
CA MET A 164 5.37 -1.34 13.63
C MET A 164 5.76 -0.94 15.06
N PRO A 165 4.82 -1.05 16.04
CA PRO A 165 5.10 -0.80 17.44
C PRO A 165 6.09 -1.84 18.00
N ILE A 166 6.73 -1.52 19.12
CA ILE A 166 7.60 -2.36 19.93
C ILE A 166 8.91 -2.71 19.18
N MET A 167 8.83 -3.32 18.00
CA MET A 167 9.97 -3.64 17.14
C MET A 167 9.61 -3.36 15.69
N ASP A 168 10.33 -2.43 15.08
CA ASP A 168 10.20 -2.08 13.67
C ASP A 168 10.68 -3.19 12.71
N GLY A 169 10.34 -3.07 11.43
CA GLY A 169 10.68 -4.08 10.44
C GLY A 169 12.19 -4.21 10.18
N TYR A 170 12.97 -3.15 10.35
CA TYR A 170 14.43 -3.21 10.19
C TYR A 170 15.08 -4.00 11.33
N MET A 171 14.66 -3.74 12.57
CA MET A 171 15.14 -4.48 13.72
C MET A 171 14.73 -5.95 13.66
N ALA A 172 13.48 -6.23 13.29
CA ALA A 172 12.99 -7.60 13.11
C ALA A 172 13.81 -8.34 12.04
N THR A 173 14.06 -7.69 10.89
CA THR A 173 14.90 -8.27 9.83
C THR A 173 16.30 -8.61 10.31
N LYS A 174 16.99 -7.71 11.02
CA LYS A 174 18.32 -7.98 11.58
C LYS A 174 18.29 -9.19 12.49
N LYS A 175 17.31 -9.28 13.41
CA LYS A 175 17.16 -10.43 14.31
C LYS A 175 16.91 -11.74 13.55
N VAL A 176 16.10 -11.74 12.49
CA VAL A 176 15.92 -12.92 11.64
C VAL A 176 17.24 -13.32 10.98
N ARG A 177 18.03 -12.36 10.47
CA ARG A 177 19.34 -12.63 9.84
C ARG A 177 20.41 -13.18 10.79
N GLU A 178 20.29 -12.88 12.08
CA GLU A 178 21.18 -13.35 13.14
C GLU A 178 20.83 -14.74 13.67
N LEU A 179 19.74 -15.37 13.22
CA LEU A 179 19.33 -16.70 13.68
C LEU A 179 20.40 -17.76 13.36
N PRO A 180 20.67 -18.71 14.28
CA PRO A 180 21.65 -19.80 14.07
C PRO A 180 21.26 -20.71 12.90
N ASP A 181 19.96 -20.94 12.73
CA ASP A 181 19.43 -21.74 11.62
C ASP A 181 19.51 -20.94 10.31
N LYS A 182 20.40 -21.39 9.42
CA LYS A 182 20.65 -20.71 8.15
C LYS A 182 19.43 -20.70 7.21
N ASN A 183 18.57 -21.70 7.27
CA ASN A 183 17.36 -21.72 6.46
C ASN A 183 16.39 -20.61 6.92
N LYS A 184 16.24 -20.43 8.23
CA LYS A 184 15.45 -19.35 8.81
C LYS A 184 16.09 -17.98 8.58
N ALA A 185 17.40 -17.86 8.80
CA ALA A 185 18.13 -16.62 8.58
C ALA A 185 18.09 -16.13 7.11
N ASN A 186 17.95 -17.05 6.16
CA ASN A 186 17.91 -16.76 4.73
C ASN A 186 16.50 -16.74 4.14
N ILE A 187 15.44 -16.72 4.96
CA ILE A 187 14.06 -16.50 4.46
C ILE A 187 14.03 -15.16 3.72
N PRO A 188 13.54 -15.08 2.48
CA PRO A 188 13.38 -13.82 1.79
C PRO A 188 12.44 -12.89 2.58
N ILE A 189 12.83 -11.62 2.65
CA ILE A 189 12.04 -10.59 3.32
C ILE A 189 11.81 -9.46 2.32
N ILE A 190 10.55 -9.16 2.04
CA ILE A 190 10.12 -8.03 1.24
C ILE A 190 9.56 -6.96 2.17
N VAL A 191 10.07 -5.74 2.05
CA VAL A 191 9.55 -4.62 2.81
C VAL A 191 8.28 -4.06 2.18
N MET A 192 7.32 -3.70 3.01
CA MET A 192 6.14 -2.90 2.66
C MET A 192 6.31 -1.50 3.24
N ALA A 193 6.35 -0.46 2.40
CA ALA A 193 6.59 0.92 2.84
C ALA A 193 5.58 1.90 2.24
N ALA A 194 5.23 2.95 2.98
CA ALA A 194 4.34 4.00 2.49
C ALA A 194 4.94 4.81 1.34
N ASN A 195 6.27 4.89 1.26
CA ASN A 195 7.00 5.65 0.25
C ASN A 195 8.13 4.79 -0.36
N ALA A 196 8.37 4.99 -1.66
CA ALA A 196 9.41 4.31 -2.42
C ALA A 196 10.66 5.19 -2.62
N PHE A 197 11.08 5.96 -1.57
CA PHE A 197 12.29 6.78 -1.69
C PHE A 197 13.53 5.88 -1.81
N GLU A 198 14.49 6.31 -2.62
CA GLU A 198 15.75 5.58 -2.82
C GLU A 198 16.53 5.36 -1.50
N GLU A 199 16.33 6.26 -0.53
CA GLU A 199 16.95 6.17 0.80
C GLU A 199 16.37 5.02 1.63
N ASP A 200 15.06 4.80 1.55
CA ASP A 200 14.38 3.68 2.22
C ASP A 200 14.79 2.33 1.61
N LYS A 201 14.92 2.27 0.29
CA LYS A 201 15.40 1.06 -0.43
C LYS A 201 16.82 0.69 0.00
N ARG A 202 17.72 1.69 0.14
CA ARG A 202 19.09 1.46 0.58
C ARG A 202 19.12 0.93 2.00
N THR A 203 18.38 1.55 2.93
CA THR A 203 18.28 1.13 4.32
C THR A 203 17.72 -0.29 4.44
N ALA A 204 16.71 -0.63 3.64
CA ALA A 204 16.13 -1.98 3.59
C ALA A 204 17.16 -3.02 3.14
N LEU A 205 17.94 -2.73 2.10
CA LEU A 205 19.02 -3.61 1.62
C LEU A 205 20.12 -3.78 2.67
N GLU A 206 20.55 -2.69 3.34
CA GLU A 206 21.53 -2.72 4.42
C GLU A 206 21.06 -3.54 5.63
N ALA A 207 19.76 -3.53 5.92
CA ALA A 207 19.15 -4.39 6.94
C ALA A 207 19.10 -5.87 6.52
N GLY A 208 19.32 -6.19 5.25
CA GLY A 208 19.28 -7.55 4.69
C GLY A 208 17.94 -7.96 4.10
N MET A 209 17.08 -7.01 3.72
CA MET A 209 15.86 -7.27 2.98
C MET A 209 16.16 -7.58 1.50
N ASN A 210 15.23 -8.24 0.81
CA ASN A 210 15.43 -8.81 -0.51
C ASN A 210 14.61 -8.13 -1.61
N GLY A 211 13.57 -7.39 -1.23
CA GLY A 211 12.66 -6.71 -2.14
C GLY A 211 11.88 -5.61 -1.44
N HIS A 212 11.09 -4.88 -2.21
CA HIS A 212 10.37 -3.71 -1.72
C HIS A 212 9.03 -3.56 -2.47
N ILE A 213 7.96 -3.27 -1.71
CA ILE A 213 6.62 -2.99 -2.20
C ILE A 213 6.13 -1.69 -1.59
N SER A 214 5.61 -0.79 -2.43
CA SER A 214 4.99 0.45 -1.95
C SER A 214 3.53 0.21 -1.54
N LYS A 215 3.11 0.84 -0.44
CA LYS A 215 1.70 0.97 -0.07
C LYS A 215 1.08 2.21 -0.79
N PRO A 216 -0.18 2.16 -1.28
CA PRO A 216 -1.10 1.03 -1.27
C PRO A 216 -0.64 -0.11 -2.20
N MET A 217 -0.95 -1.35 -1.81
CA MET A 217 -0.49 -2.54 -2.54
C MET A 217 -1.24 -2.68 -3.87
N ASP A 218 -0.47 -2.68 -4.95
CA ASP A 218 -0.92 -3.04 -6.29
C ASP A 218 -0.74 -4.56 -6.47
N VAL A 219 -1.79 -5.25 -6.90
CA VAL A 219 -1.83 -6.73 -6.99
C VAL A 219 -0.76 -7.27 -7.95
N ASP A 220 -0.61 -6.64 -9.11
CA ASP A 220 0.31 -7.13 -10.14
C ASP A 220 1.76 -6.88 -9.73
N LYS A 221 2.06 -5.72 -9.14
CA LYS A 221 3.39 -5.42 -8.59
C LYS A 221 3.74 -6.34 -7.42
N LEU A 222 2.78 -6.65 -6.55
CA LEU A 222 2.96 -7.57 -5.43
C LEU A 222 3.33 -8.98 -5.95
N LYS A 223 2.56 -9.52 -6.90
CA LYS A 223 2.81 -10.81 -7.52
C LYS A 223 4.18 -10.86 -8.19
N HIS A 224 4.50 -9.84 -8.98
CA HIS A 224 5.78 -9.73 -9.67
C HIS A 224 6.95 -9.74 -8.69
N GLU A 225 6.91 -8.93 -7.64
CA GLU A 225 8.02 -8.82 -6.68
C GLU A 225 8.20 -10.11 -5.87
N ILE A 226 7.09 -10.74 -5.42
CA ILE A 226 7.16 -12.03 -4.73
C ILE A 226 7.81 -13.08 -5.64
N THR A 227 7.33 -13.21 -6.87
CA THR A 227 7.87 -14.17 -7.85
C THR A 227 9.35 -13.93 -8.09
N PHE A 228 9.75 -12.69 -8.33
CA PHE A 228 11.13 -12.31 -8.58
C PHE A 228 12.07 -12.66 -7.41
N VAL A 229 11.66 -12.37 -6.18
CA VAL A 229 12.45 -12.65 -4.98
C VAL A 229 12.57 -14.15 -4.74
N LEU A 230 11.49 -14.93 -4.94
CA LEU A 230 11.52 -16.39 -4.80
C LEU A 230 12.40 -17.07 -5.87
N LEU A 231 12.36 -16.60 -7.11
CA LEU A 231 13.24 -17.10 -8.19
C LEU A 231 14.71 -16.82 -7.90
N LYS A 232 15.05 -15.65 -7.37
CA LYS A 232 16.43 -15.35 -6.95
C LYS A 232 16.92 -16.28 -5.84
N LYS A 233 16.04 -16.66 -4.90
CA LYS A 233 16.38 -17.64 -3.87
C LYS A 233 16.69 -19.01 -4.46
N ALA A 234 15.85 -19.49 -5.39
CA ALA A 234 16.05 -20.78 -6.04
C ALA A 234 17.40 -20.88 -6.77
N LYS A 235 17.78 -19.84 -7.54
CA LYS A 235 19.06 -19.78 -8.25
C LYS A 235 20.32 -19.70 -7.37
N LYS A 236 20.17 -19.31 -6.10
CA LYS A 236 21.30 -19.26 -5.14
C LYS A 236 21.57 -20.62 -4.45
N LEU A 237 20.66 -21.57 -4.61
CA LEU A 237 20.74 -22.90 -4.01
C LEU A 237 21.28 -23.95 -4.97
N GLU A 238 21.40 -23.61 -6.26
CA GLU A 238 22.11 -24.36 -7.29
C GLU A 238 23.59 -23.94 -7.35
#